data_e36081ad632524a303b340a3bbd2d65b
#
_entry.id   e36081ad632524a303b340a3bbd2d65b
#
_cell.length_a   1.000
_cell.length_b   1.000
_cell.length_c   1.000
_cell.angle_alpha   90.00
_cell.angle_beta   90.00
_cell.angle_gamma   90.00
#
_symmetry.space_group_name_H-M   'P 1'
#
loop_
_entity.id
_entity.type
_entity.pdbx_description
1 polymer ?
#
loop_
_entity_poly.entity_id
_entity_poly.type
_entity_poly.pdbx_seq_one_letter_code
_entity_poly.pdbx_strand_id
1 'polypeptide(L)' 'MDSGRINRAEDLLALCRAARKAGVDFPDVWHQHLKRHPLVADIPTHIISAGRPILSVPLVGGRHLLFDDEEVHLR' A
#
# COMPACT_ATOMS: atom_id res chain seq x y z
N MET A 1 -0.22 -15.30 -20.13
CA MET A 1 -0.75 -14.05 -19.65
C MET A 1 -0.95 -14.04 -18.16
N ASP A 2 -0.59 -12.99 -17.53
CA ASP A 2 -0.64 -12.92 -16.08
C ASP A 2 -1.90 -12.26 -15.55
N SER A 3 -3.03 -12.55 -16.16
CA SER A 3 -4.27 -11.93 -15.73
C SER A 3 -4.52 -12.19 -14.24
N GLY A 4 -4.86 -11.16 -13.52
CA GLY A 4 -5.05 -11.23 -12.09
C GLY A 4 -3.78 -11.09 -11.26
N ARG A 5 -2.61 -11.08 -11.89
CA ARG A 5 -1.36 -10.86 -11.20
C ARG A 5 -1.02 -9.39 -11.07
N ILE A 6 -0.58 -9.01 -9.88
CA ILE A 6 -0.13 -7.66 -9.64
C ILE A 6 1.39 -7.67 -9.61
N ASN A 7 2.02 -7.13 -10.67
CA ASN A 7 3.47 -7.09 -10.81
C ASN A 7 4.04 -5.69 -10.75
N ARG A 8 3.18 -4.68 -10.69
CA ARG A 8 3.59 -3.30 -10.75
C ARG A 8 3.08 -2.54 -9.53
N ALA A 9 3.89 -1.61 -9.04
CA ALA A 9 3.52 -0.80 -7.90
C ALA A 9 2.25 0.00 -8.16
N GLU A 10 2.07 0.47 -9.38
CA GLU A 10 0.85 1.21 -9.76
C GLU A 10 -0.40 0.37 -9.62
N ASP A 11 -0.33 -0.90 -9.96
CA ASP A 11 -1.46 -1.81 -9.83
C ASP A 11 -1.77 -2.08 -8.37
N LEU A 12 -0.74 -2.22 -7.55
CA LEU A 12 -0.91 -2.39 -6.11
C LEU A 12 -1.52 -1.13 -5.49
N LEU A 13 -1.10 0.04 -5.94
CA LEU A 13 -1.69 1.30 -5.51
C LEU A 13 -3.18 1.35 -5.84
N ALA A 14 -3.55 0.96 -7.06
CA ALA A 14 -4.95 0.95 -7.47
C ALA A 14 -5.79 -0.01 -6.62
N LEU A 15 -5.23 -1.17 -6.30
CA LEU A 15 -5.89 -2.13 -5.42
C LEU A 15 -6.15 -1.54 -4.04
N CYS A 16 -5.14 -0.89 -3.46
CA CYS A 16 -5.26 -0.29 -2.13
C CYS A 16 -6.26 0.87 -2.13
N ARG A 17 -6.27 1.67 -3.20
CA ARG A 17 -7.24 2.76 -3.34
C ARG A 17 -8.66 2.21 -3.44
N ALA A 18 -8.85 1.15 -4.20
CA ALA A 18 -10.16 0.52 -4.34
C ALA A 18 -10.64 -0.05 -3.00
N ALA A 19 -9.76 -0.68 -2.25
CA ALA A 19 -10.09 -1.23 -0.94
C ALA A 19 -10.50 -0.11 0.03
N ARG A 20 -9.76 0.99 0.05
CA ARG A 20 -10.11 2.13 0.91
C ARG A 20 -11.46 2.72 0.52
N LYS A 21 -11.72 2.86 -0.77
CA LYS A 21 -13.00 3.37 -1.26
C LYS A 21 -14.16 2.47 -0.85
N ALA A 22 -13.90 1.18 -0.72
CA ALA A 22 -14.88 0.20 -0.25
C ALA A 22 -15.03 0.18 1.27
N GLY A 23 -14.28 1.02 1.99
CA GLY A 23 -14.37 1.11 3.44
C GLY A 23 -13.50 0.12 4.20
N VAL A 24 -12.55 -0.50 3.53
CA VAL A 24 -11.64 -1.46 4.18
C VAL A 24 -10.53 -0.72 4.90
N ASP A 25 -10.33 -1.01 6.18
CA ASP A 25 -9.29 -0.38 6.98
C ASP A 25 -7.92 -0.96 6.66
N PHE A 26 -6.86 -0.19 6.97
CA PHE A 26 -5.50 -0.61 6.68
C PHE A 26 -5.14 -2.01 7.22
N PRO A 27 -5.45 -2.36 8.47
CA PRO A 27 -5.11 -3.71 8.95
C PRO A 27 -5.67 -4.82 8.08
N ASP A 28 -6.88 -4.63 7.59
CA ASP A 28 -7.51 -5.62 6.69
C ASP A 28 -6.86 -5.62 5.32
N VAL A 29 -6.52 -4.44 4.79
CA VAL A 29 -5.79 -4.34 3.53
C VAL A 29 -4.44 -5.03 3.64
N TRP A 30 -3.74 -4.80 4.75
CA TRP A 30 -2.44 -5.43 5.00
C TRP A 30 -2.56 -6.96 5.00
N HIS A 31 -3.50 -7.50 5.78
CA HIS A 31 -3.67 -8.94 5.90
C HIS A 31 -4.15 -9.60 4.61
N GLN A 32 -5.05 -8.95 3.89
CA GLN A 32 -5.67 -9.54 2.71
C GLN A 32 -4.82 -9.40 1.45
N HIS A 33 -4.08 -8.30 1.31
CA HIS A 33 -3.46 -7.94 0.05
C HIS A 33 -1.96 -7.70 0.11
N LEU A 34 -1.43 -7.23 1.23
CA LEU A 34 -0.06 -6.75 1.29
C LEU A 34 0.91 -7.69 1.99
N LYS A 35 0.48 -8.35 3.03
CA LYS A 35 1.37 -9.11 3.92
C LYS A 35 2.27 -10.09 3.20
N ARG A 36 1.75 -10.76 2.17
CA ARG A 36 2.51 -11.76 1.40
C ARG A 36 2.73 -11.34 -0.04
N HIS A 37 2.49 -10.08 -0.35
CA HIS A 37 2.62 -9.61 -1.71
C HIS A 37 4.11 -9.53 -2.09
N PRO A 38 4.50 -10.03 -3.27
CA PRO A 38 5.92 -10.05 -3.66
C PRO A 38 6.54 -8.66 -3.82
N LEU A 39 5.74 -7.63 -4.03
CA LEU A 39 6.26 -6.26 -4.12
C LEU A 39 6.54 -5.62 -2.76
N VAL A 40 5.97 -6.16 -1.67
CA VAL A 40 6.17 -5.60 -0.34
C VAL A 40 7.51 -6.08 0.21
N ALA A 41 8.39 -5.13 0.54
CA ALA A 41 9.75 -5.43 0.97
C ALA A 41 9.88 -5.59 2.49
N ASP A 42 9.01 -4.93 3.25
CA ASP A 42 9.12 -4.94 4.71
C ASP A 42 7.78 -4.58 5.34
N ILE A 43 7.72 -4.66 6.65
CA ILE A 43 6.51 -4.33 7.42
C ILE A 43 6.23 -2.83 7.36
N PRO A 44 4.97 -2.42 7.57
CA PRO A 44 4.63 -0.99 7.58
C PRO A 44 5.31 -0.27 8.73
N THR A 45 5.69 0.97 8.49
CA THR A 45 6.25 1.84 9.52
C THR A 45 5.50 3.16 9.51
N HIS A 46 5.56 3.87 10.65
CA HIS A 46 4.98 5.20 10.73
C HIS A 46 6.03 6.23 10.36
N ILE A 47 5.65 7.17 9.50
CA ILE A 47 6.50 8.31 9.15
C ILE A 47 5.70 9.59 9.35
N ILE A 48 6.40 10.72 9.41
CA ILE A 48 5.76 12.04 9.51
C ILE A 48 5.77 12.66 8.11
N SER A 49 4.60 13.03 7.64
CA SER A 49 4.44 13.72 6.36
C SER A 49 3.52 14.92 6.57
N ALA A 50 4.00 16.10 6.23
CA ALA A 50 3.27 17.35 6.44
C ALA A 50 2.78 17.52 7.89
N GLY A 51 3.61 17.09 8.83
CA GLY A 51 3.30 17.22 10.27
C GLY A 51 2.33 16.17 10.80
N ARG A 52 1.97 15.17 10.00
CA ARG A 52 1.03 14.12 10.41
C ARG A 52 1.67 12.74 10.30
N PRO A 53 1.38 11.84 11.25
CA PRO A 53 1.84 10.47 11.13
C PRO A 53 1.02 9.73 10.07
N ILE A 54 1.72 9.05 9.15
CA ILE A 54 1.09 8.19 8.15
C ILE A 54 1.81 6.86 8.11
N LEU A 55 1.15 5.84 7.56
CA LEU A 55 1.76 4.54 7.40
C LEU A 55 2.48 4.46 6.06
N SER A 56 3.71 3.96 6.11
CA SER A 56 4.53 3.74 4.92
C SER A 56 4.83 2.25 4.78
N VAL A 57 4.47 1.67 3.65
CA VAL A 57 4.78 0.28 3.32
C VAL A 57 5.92 0.27 2.31
N PRO A 58 7.12 -0.16 2.72
CA PRO A 58 8.24 -0.23 1.79
C PRO A 58 8.00 -1.28 0.71
N LEU A 59 8.30 -0.93 -0.52
CA LEU A 59 8.18 -1.83 -1.66
C LEU A 59 9.58 -2.12 -2.23
N VAL A 60 9.69 -3.23 -2.95
CA VAL A 60 10.93 -3.54 -3.66
C VAL A 60 11.21 -2.44 -4.68
N GLY A 61 12.48 -2.17 -4.91
CA GLY A 61 12.88 -1.10 -5.83
C GLY A 61 12.93 0.29 -5.22
N GLY A 62 12.83 0.40 -3.90
CA GLY A 62 12.98 1.68 -3.22
C GLY A 62 11.74 2.55 -3.22
N ARG A 63 10.60 2.00 -3.61
CA ARG A 63 9.34 2.75 -3.61
C ARG A 63 8.57 2.49 -2.33
N HIS A 64 7.60 3.35 -2.04
CA HIS A 64 6.79 3.25 -0.82
C HIS A 64 5.33 3.49 -1.12
N LEU A 65 4.45 2.70 -0.50
CA LEU A 65 3.02 2.98 -0.45
C LEU A 65 2.75 3.76 0.82
N LEU A 66 2.15 4.92 0.67
CA LEU A 66 1.84 5.80 1.80
C LEU A 66 0.33 5.80 2.04
N PHE A 67 -0.06 5.45 3.25
CA PHE A 67 -1.48 5.41 3.65
C PHE A 67 -1.78 6.62 4.53
N ASP A 68 -2.32 7.64 3.89
CA ASP A 68 -2.79 8.85 4.55
C ASP A 68 -4.26 8.68 4.96
N ASP A 69 -4.76 9.61 5.76
CA ASP A 69 -6.17 9.61 6.19
C ASP A 69 -7.14 9.70 5.03
N GLU A 70 -6.76 10.38 3.97
CA GLU A 70 -7.64 10.66 2.84
C GLU A 70 -7.35 9.81 1.61
N GLU A 71 -6.09 9.49 1.38
CA GLU A 71 -5.65 8.84 0.15
C GLU A 71 -4.52 7.86 0.38
N VAL A 72 -4.36 7.00 -0.60
CA VAL A 72 -3.18 6.14 -0.72
C VAL A 72 -2.31 6.71 -1.84
N HIS A 73 -1.04 6.89 -1.55
CA HIS A 73 -0.07 7.44 -2.51
C HIS A 73 1.06 6.47 -2.76
N LEU A 74 1.71 6.63 -3.90
CA LEU A 74 2.91 5.87 -4.25
C LEU A 74 4.08 6.84 -4.41
N ARG A 75 5.18 6.55 -3.72
CA ARG A 75 6.41 7.34 -3.82
C ARG A 75 7.62 6.50 -4.10
#